data_fc5589d319b2b73795ccc08047ef3d44
#
_entry.id   fc5589d319b2b73795ccc08047ef3d44
#
_cell.length_a   1.000
_cell.length_b   1.000
_cell.length_c   1.000
_cell.angle_alpha   90.00
_cell.angle_beta   90.00
_cell.angle_gamma   90.00
#
_symmetry.space_group_name_H-M   'P 1'
#
loop_
_entity.id
_entity.type
_entity.pdbx_description
1 polymer ?
#
loop_
_entity_poly.entity_id
_entity_poly.type
_entity_poly.pdbx_seq_one_letter_code
_entity_poly.pdbx_strand_id
1 'polypeptide(L)'
;LLDTFGSCINCHNCQRACPVCYRRQCYFESTALKLPPENYLARAASKGALRFAPDILLFHLGRASHMALSCVSCGACEDACPMDIPVGQVFSLLADRAQEALGYVAGRSVEDTLPLVAYEMDELHDVEQPYVEIYREQEVQDA
;
A
#
# COMPACT_ATOMS: atom_id res chain seq x y z
N LEU A 1 -11.32 -2.65 -5.55
CA LEU A 1 -9.88 -2.85 -5.75
C LEU A 1 -9.57 -3.91 -6.80
N LEU A 2 -10.20 -5.10 -6.75
CA LEU A 2 -9.95 -6.15 -7.75
C LEU A 2 -10.39 -5.69 -9.15
N ASP A 3 -11.52 -5.04 -9.26
CA ASP A 3 -12.01 -4.50 -10.54
C ASP A 3 -11.12 -3.36 -11.04
N THR A 4 -10.68 -2.48 -10.13
CA THR A 4 -9.85 -1.33 -10.46
C THR A 4 -8.46 -1.75 -10.97
N PHE A 5 -7.83 -2.73 -10.32
CA PHE A 5 -6.49 -3.19 -10.66
C PHE A 5 -6.46 -4.45 -11.52
N GLY A 6 -7.63 -4.98 -11.94
CA GLY A 6 -7.73 -6.20 -12.72
C GLY A 6 -7.01 -6.17 -14.08
N SER A 7 -6.89 -4.99 -14.69
CA SER A 7 -6.18 -4.77 -15.95
C SER A 7 -4.68 -4.50 -15.78
N CYS A 8 -4.17 -4.47 -14.53
CA CYS A 8 -2.77 -4.14 -14.27
C CYS A 8 -1.82 -5.23 -14.82
N ILE A 9 -0.85 -4.82 -15.61
CA ILE A 9 0.18 -5.69 -16.20
C ILE A 9 1.46 -5.79 -15.35
N ASN A 10 1.43 -5.26 -14.13
CA ASN A 10 2.54 -5.29 -13.18
C ASN A 10 3.85 -4.68 -13.72
N CYS A 11 3.76 -3.61 -14.52
CA CYS A 11 4.92 -2.95 -15.14
C CYS A 11 5.71 -2.05 -14.18
N HIS A 12 5.17 -1.71 -13.03
CA HIS A 12 5.73 -0.82 -12.00
C HIS A 12 6.01 0.63 -12.44
N ASN A 13 5.51 1.08 -13.60
CA ASN A 13 5.70 2.47 -14.05
C ASN A 13 5.15 3.49 -13.05
N CYS A 14 3.98 3.22 -12.47
CA CYS A 14 3.40 4.07 -11.43
C CYS A 14 4.28 4.21 -10.17
N GLN A 15 5.09 3.21 -9.85
CA GLN A 15 6.09 3.29 -8.80
C GLN A 15 7.30 4.12 -9.22
N ARG A 16 7.76 3.95 -10.45
CA ARG A 16 8.94 4.66 -10.99
C ARG A 16 8.68 6.14 -11.20
N ALA A 17 7.47 6.52 -11.54
CA ALA A 17 7.04 7.91 -11.71
C ALA A 17 6.83 8.63 -10.38
N CYS A 18 6.58 7.90 -9.29
CA CYS A 18 6.28 8.50 -7.99
C CYS A 18 7.53 9.15 -7.36
N PRO A 19 7.51 10.48 -7.09
CA PRO A 19 8.68 11.19 -6.56
C PRO A 19 9.06 10.80 -5.13
N VAL A 20 8.07 10.34 -4.35
CA VAL A 20 8.26 9.99 -2.93
C VAL A 20 8.45 8.49 -2.69
N CYS A 21 8.49 7.66 -3.73
CA CYS A 21 8.68 6.22 -3.60
C CYS A 21 10.17 5.83 -3.49
N TYR A 22 10.58 5.19 -2.40
CA TYR A 22 11.95 4.71 -2.16
C TYR A 22 12.24 3.41 -2.92
N ARG A 23 12.52 3.50 -4.22
CA ARG A 23 12.68 2.35 -5.11
C ARG A 23 13.81 1.39 -4.77
N ARG A 24 14.94 1.89 -4.25
CA ARG A 24 16.16 1.09 -4.02
C ARG A 24 16.01 0.03 -2.93
N GLN A 25 15.09 0.24 -2.01
CA GLN A 25 14.84 -0.67 -0.88
C GLN A 25 13.48 -1.35 -0.96
N CYS A 26 12.81 -1.25 -2.12
CA CYS A 26 11.48 -1.81 -2.27
C CYS A 26 11.55 -3.33 -2.45
N TYR A 27 10.78 -4.05 -1.64
CA TYR A 27 10.62 -5.50 -1.72
C TYR A 27 10.18 -5.95 -3.13
N PHE A 28 9.28 -5.19 -3.77
CA PHE A 28 8.76 -5.48 -5.11
C PHE A 28 9.81 -5.30 -6.23
N GLU A 29 10.92 -4.63 -5.97
CA GLU A 29 12.05 -4.51 -6.88
C GLU A 29 13.23 -5.44 -6.49
N SER A 30 13.07 -6.19 -5.41
CA SER A 30 14.11 -7.10 -4.92
C SER A 30 14.21 -8.36 -5.79
N THR A 31 15.37 -9.01 -5.73
CA THR A 31 15.61 -10.30 -6.38
C THR A 31 14.75 -11.44 -5.83
N ALA A 32 14.18 -11.25 -4.63
CA ALA A 32 13.28 -12.24 -4.02
C ALA A 32 11.95 -12.38 -4.80
N LEU A 33 11.49 -11.30 -5.45
CA LEU A 33 10.28 -11.31 -6.28
C LEU A 33 10.55 -11.41 -7.79
N LYS A 34 11.72 -10.98 -8.25
CA LYS A 34 12.13 -11.08 -9.65
C LYS A 34 12.65 -12.49 -9.95
N LEU A 35 11.73 -13.43 -10.06
CA LEU A 35 12.06 -14.79 -10.43
C LEU A 35 12.48 -14.87 -11.89
N PRO A 36 13.42 -15.78 -12.25
CA PRO A 36 13.71 -16.08 -13.64
C PRO A 36 12.44 -16.50 -14.42
N PRO A 37 12.35 -16.18 -15.72
CA PRO A 37 11.17 -16.49 -16.54
C PRO A 37 10.73 -17.96 -16.49
N GLU A 38 11.68 -18.88 -16.44
CA GLU A 38 11.43 -20.32 -16.33
C GLU A 38 10.66 -20.72 -15.07
N ASN A 39 10.82 -20.00 -13.95
CA ASN A 39 10.06 -20.23 -12.74
C ASN A 39 8.59 -19.85 -12.89
N TYR A 40 8.28 -18.78 -13.64
CA TYR A 40 6.91 -18.41 -13.96
C TYR A 40 6.26 -19.46 -14.87
N LEU A 41 6.97 -19.94 -15.88
CA LEU A 41 6.51 -20.99 -16.78
C LEU A 41 6.28 -22.32 -16.05
N ALA A 42 7.19 -22.73 -15.17
CA ALA A 42 7.03 -23.92 -14.34
C ALA A 42 5.81 -23.82 -13.42
N ARG A 43 5.58 -22.66 -12.79
CA ARG A 43 4.38 -22.41 -11.97
C ARG A 43 3.10 -22.44 -12.81
N ALA A 44 3.13 -21.84 -14.00
CA ALA A 44 1.99 -21.86 -14.91
C ALA A 44 1.66 -23.29 -15.34
N ALA A 45 2.65 -24.08 -15.70
CA ALA A 45 2.49 -25.49 -16.07
C ALA A 45 1.91 -26.33 -14.93
N SER A 46 2.41 -26.15 -13.70
CA SER A 46 1.94 -26.92 -12.52
C SER A 46 0.53 -26.54 -12.08
N LYS A 47 0.11 -25.28 -12.31
CA LYS A 47 -1.21 -24.75 -11.90
C LYS A 47 -2.24 -24.72 -13.02
N GLY A 48 -1.85 -25.05 -14.24
CA GLY A 48 -2.71 -24.99 -15.44
C GLY A 48 -3.06 -23.56 -15.87
N ALA A 49 -2.51 -22.53 -15.24
CA ALA A 49 -2.74 -21.13 -15.60
C ALA A 49 -1.63 -20.21 -15.07
N LEU A 50 -1.33 -19.16 -15.84
CA LEU A 50 -0.51 -18.05 -15.36
C LEU A 50 -1.39 -17.10 -14.55
N ARG A 51 -1.18 -17.04 -13.24
CA ARG A 51 -1.95 -16.16 -12.34
C ARG A 51 -1.05 -15.07 -11.80
N PHE A 52 -1.33 -13.83 -12.18
CA PHE A 52 -0.64 -12.62 -11.70
C PHE A 52 -1.42 -11.89 -10.59
N ALA A 53 -2.69 -12.18 -10.41
CA ALA A 53 -3.59 -11.40 -9.57
C ALA A 53 -3.15 -11.20 -8.10
N PRO A 54 -2.58 -12.19 -7.37
CA PRO A 54 -2.14 -11.95 -6.00
C PRO A 54 -0.97 -10.99 -5.90
N ASP A 55 -0.03 -11.07 -6.85
CA ASP A 55 1.18 -10.24 -6.85
C ASP A 55 0.82 -8.77 -7.18
N ILE A 56 -0.13 -8.56 -8.08
CA ILE A 56 -0.65 -7.22 -8.45
C ILE A 56 -1.30 -6.54 -7.26
N LEU A 57 -2.22 -7.23 -6.58
CA LEU A 57 -2.93 -6.65 -5.45
C LEU A 57 -1.97 -6.36 -4.29
N LEU A 58 -1.06 -7.30 -3.99
CA LEU A 58 -0.05 -7.12 -2.95
C LEU A 58 0.88 -5.94 -3.25
N PHE A 59 1.27 -5.76 -4.51
CA PHE A 59 2.06 -4.63 -4.96
C PHE A 59 1.35 -3.29 -4.69
N HIS A 60 0.09 -3.17 -5.10
CA HIS A 60 -0.66 -1.93 -4.89
C HIS A 60 -0.97 -1.67 -3.41
N LEU A 61 -1.32 -2.69 -2.62
CA LEU A 61 -1.54 -2.56 -1.19
C LEU A 61 -0.25 -2.19 -0.43
N GLY A 62 0.86 -2.84 -0.76
CA GLY A 62 2.17 -2.50 -0.18
C GLY A 62 2.60 -1.08 -0.49
N ARG A 63 2.39 -0.62 -1.73
CA ARG A 63 2.62 0.78 -2.08
C ARG A 63 1.69 1.72 -1.31
N ALA A 64 0.40 1.40 -1.24
CA ALA A 64 -0.58 2.22 -0.54
C ALA A 64 -0.16 2.42 0.93
N SER A 65 0.24 1.36 1.64
CA SER A 65 0.68 1.46 3.03
C SER A 65 1.93 2.31 3.20
N HIS A 66 2.90 2.22 2.27
CA HIS A 66 4.13 3.00 2.35
C HIS A 66 3.96 4.46 1.93
N MET A 67 3.00 4.74 1.04
CA MET A 67 2.88 6.05 0.40
C MET A 67 1.80 6.95 1.01
N ALA A 68 0.83 6.38 1.74
CA ALA A 68 -0.34 7.11 2.21
C ALA A 68 0.02 8.38 2.99
N LEU A 69 1.01 8.31 3.90
CA LEU A 69 1.44 9.46 4.71
C LEU A 69 2.33 10.47 3.96
N SER A 70 2.92 10.08 2.84
CA SER A 70 3.84 10.94 2.07
C SER A 70 3.26 11.39 0.74
N CYS A 71 2.08 10.90 0.36
CA CYS A 71 1.45 11.22 -0.90
C CYS A 71 0.92 12.65 -0.89
N VAL A 72 1.30 13.43 -1.90
CA VAL A 72 0.84 14.80 -2.13
C VAL A 72 -0.17 14.89 -3.27
N SER A 73 -0.77 13.77 -3.66
CA SER A 73 -1.83 13.68 -4.69
C SER A 73 -1.44 14.28 -6.05
N CYS A 74 -0.18 14.17 -6.45
CA CYS A 74 0.35 14.81 -7.65
C CYS A 74 -0.10 14.18 -8.99
N GLY A 75 -0.73 13.01 -8.99
CA GLY A 75 -1.25 12.33 -10.19
C GLY A 75 -0.19 11.59 -11.06
N ALA A 76 1.10 11.81 -10.88
CA ALA A 76 2.16 11.25 -11.73
C ALA A 76 2.13 9.71 -11.89
N CYS A 77 1.60 8.99 -10.90
CA CYS A 77 1.45 7.54 -10.97
C CYS A 77 0.31 7.10 -11.92
N GLU A 78 -0.72 7.92 -12.05
CA GLU A 78 -1.83 7.70 -12.98
C GLU A 78 -1.39 8.01 -14.41
N ASP A 79 -0.77 9.18 -14.63
CA ASP A 79 -0.25 9.59 -15.92
C ASP A 79 0.77 8.58 -16.52
N ALA A 80 1.52 7.90 -15.65
CA ALA A 80 2.50 6.90 -16.08
C ALA A 80 1.90 5.51 -16.32
N CYS A 81 0.60 5.32 -16.12
CA CYS A 81 -0.04 4.01 -16.25
C CYS A 81 -0.40 3.71 -17.71
N PRO A 82 0.21 2.70 -18.38
CA PRO A 82 -0.11 2.37 -19.76
C PRO A 82 -1.47 1.68 -19.92
N MET A 83 -2.13 1.35 -18.82
CA MET A 83 -3.42 0.69 -18.79
C MET A 83 -4.55 1.62 -18.32
N ASP A 84 -4.28 2.93 -18.23
CA ASP A 84 -5.22 3.96 -17.81
C ASP A 84 -5.94 3.64 -16.48
N ILE A 85 -5.24 2.96 -15.57
CA ILE A 85 -5.79 2.64 -14.24
C ILE A 85 -5.74 3.90 -13.38
N PRO A 86 -6.85 4.28 -12.71
CA PRO A 86 -6.92 5.49 -11.87
C PRO A 86 -6.15 5.34 -10.55
N VAL A 87 -4.86 5.04 -10.64
CA VAL A 87 -3.96 4.78 -9.50
C VAL A 87 -3.83 6.03 -8.63
N GLY A 88 -3.76 7.20 -9.23
CA GLY A 88 -3.66 8.48 -8.55
C GLY A 88 -4.88 8.77 -7.68
N GLN A 89 -6.07 8.52 -8.21
CA GLN A 89 -7.33 8.72 -7.48
C GLN A 89 -7.41 7.79 -6.26
N VAL A 90 -7.06 6.51 -6.44
CA VAL A 90 -7.06 5.55 -5.32
C VAL A 90 -6.07 5.96 -4.24
N PHE A 91 -4.85 6.35 -4.63
CA PHE A 91 -3.84 6.75 -3.65
C PHE A 91 -4.14 8.09 -2.98
N SER A 92 -4.72 9.06 -3.68
CA SER A 92 -5.16 10.33 -3.10
C SER A 92 -6.21 10.09 -2.03
N LEU A 93 -7.23 9.26 -2.32
CA LEU A 93 -8.26 8.94 -1.34
C LEU A 93 -7.68 8.25 -0.08
N LEU A 94 -6.75 7.32 -0.26
CA LEU A 94 -6.10 6.65 0.87
C LEU A 94 -5.21 7.61 1.66
N ALA A 95 -4.49 8.50 0.97
CA ALA A 95 -3.66 9.52 1.59
C ALA A 95 -4.48 10.50 2.42
N ASP A 96 -5.58 11.01 1.86
CA ASP A 96 -6.48 11.92 2.55
C ASP A 96 -7.00 11.32 3.85
N ARG A 97 -7.43 10.05 3.81
CA ARG A 97 -7.92 9.35 5.01
C ARG A 97 -6.84 9.07 6.05
N ALA A 98 -5.65 8.63 5.60
CA ALA A 98 -4.54 8.34 6.51
C ALA A 98 -3.98 9.61 7.15
N GLN A 99 -3.86 10.69 6.37
CA GLN A 99 -3.34 11.97 6.85
C GLN A 99 -4.37 12.68 7.75
N GLU A 100 -5.67 12.60 7.43
CA GLU A 100 -6.76 13.10 8.28
C GLU A 100 -6.75 12.43 9.65
N ALA A 101 -6.62 11.09 9.69
CA ALA A 101 -6.60 10.32 10.93
C ALA A 101 -5.45 10.70 11.88
N LEU A 102 -4.33 11.19 11.33
CA LEU A 102 -3.16 11.61 12.09
C LEU A 102 -3.01 13.15 12.21
N GLY A 103 -4.01 13.92 11.76
CA GLY A 103 -3.96 15.39 11.78
C GLY A 103 -2.80 15.99 10.96
N TYR A 104 -2.28 15.25 10.00
CA TYR A 104 -1.11 15.58 9.20
C TYR A 104 -1.49 15.85 7.74
N VAL A 105 -0.74 16.71 7.07
CA VAL A 105 -0.87 16.97 5.63
C VAL A 105 0.51 16.95 4.98
N ALA A 106 0.74 16.00 4.09
CA ALA A 106 2.02 15.85 3.41
C ALA A 106 2.39 17.09 2.57
N GLY A 107 3.58 17.64 2.80
CA GLY A 107 4.09 18.79 2.06
C GLY A 107 3.53 20.15 2.49
N ARG A 108 2.76 20.24 3.57
CA ARG A 108 2.23 21.50 4.10
C ARG A 108 3.34 22.42 4.62
N SER A 109 4.25 21.89 5.44
CA SER A 109 5.36 22.61 6.01
C SER A 109 6.58 21.71 6.19
N VAL A 110 7.78 22.30 6.09
CA VAL A 110 9.05 21.60 6.40
C VAL A 110 9.20 21.37 7.90
N GLU A 111 8.53 22.19 8.70
CA GLU A 111 8.57 22.11 10.18
C GLU A 111 7.59 21.06 10.72
N ASP A 112 6.68 20.51 9.88
CA ASP A 112 5.74 19.52 10.34
C ASP A 112 6.46 18.20 10.64
N THR A 113 6.23 17.68 11.85
CA THR A 113 6.78 16.39 12.26
C THR A 113 6.07 15.26 11.53
N LEU A 114 6.84 14.30 11.00
CA LEU A 114 6.27 13.13 10.35
C LEU A 114 5.57 12.22 11.38
N PRO A 115 4.35 11.77 11.12
CA PRO A 115 3.59 10.95 12.07
C PRO A 115 4.30 9.68 12.54
N LEU A 116 5.16 9.08 11.70
CA LEU A 116 5.92 7.88 12.05
C LEU A 116 7.18 8.15 12.88
N VAL A 117 7.55 9.40 13.06
CA VAL A 117 8.75 9.82 13.83
C VAL A 117 8.39 10.30 15.22
N ALA A 118 7.26 10.99 15.34
CA ALA A 118 6.69 11.39 16.60
C ALA A 118 5.30 10.79 16.74
N TYR A 119 5.00 10.26 17.91
CA TYR A 119 3.69 9.68 18.24
C TYR A 119 3.36 10.04 19.69
N GLU A 120 2.07 10.16 19.96
CA GLU A 120 1.54 10.28 21.33
C GLU A 120 0.91 8.95 21.75
N MET A 121 0.93 8.63 23.04
CA MET A 121 0.48 7.33 23.54
C MET A 121 -1.04 7.09 23.37
N ASP A 122 -1.79 8.14 23.11
CA ASP A 122 -3.23 8.12 22.91
C ASP A 122 -3.67 8.15 21.43
N GLU A 123 -2.76 8.32 20.47
CA GLU A 123 -3.09 8.33 19.03
C GLU A 123 -3.77 7.03 18.55
N LEU A 124 -3.47 5.91 19.18
CA LEU A 124 -3.99 4.59 18.83
C LEU A 124 -5.12 4.13 19.75
N HIS A 125 -5.56 4.96 20.68
CA HIS A 125 -6.54 4.57 21.70
C HIS A 125 -7.86 4.07 21.09
N ASP A 126 -8.33 4.71 20.04
CA ASP A 126 -9.59 4.32 19.38
C ASP A 126 -9.44 3.05 18.51
N VAL A 127 -8.21 2.71 18.13
CA VAL A 127 -7.92 1.51 17.32
C VAL A 127 -7.79 0.27 18.20
N GLU A 128 -7.30 0.41 19.43
CA GLU A 128 -7.09 -0.69 20.36
C GLU A 128 -8.35 -1.06 21.15
N GLN A 129 -9.25 -0.12 21.42
CA GLN A 129 -10.45 -0.35 22.20
C GLN A 129 -11.29 -1.56 21.75
N PRO A 130 -11.57 -1.77 20.46
CA PRO A 130 -12.36 -2.93 20.04
C PRO A 130 -11.71 -4.28 20.36
N TYR A 131 -10.37 -4.33 20.33
CA TYR A 131 -9.64 -5.57 20.63
C TYR A 131 -9.57 -5.85 22.13
N VAL A 132 -9.39 -4.84 22.95
CA VAL A 132 -9.35 -4.96 24.41
C VAL A 132 -10.71 -5.39 24.98
N GLU A 133 -11.81 -4.90 24.41
CA GLU A 133 -13.16 -5.32 24.80
C GLU A 133 -13.43 -6.79 24.47
N ILE A 134 -13.03 -7.26 23.27
CA ILE A 134 -13.18 -8.66 22.85
C ILE A 134 -12.41 -9.60 23.80
N TYR A 135 -11.21 -9.26 24.21
CA TYR A 135 -10.43 -10.09 25.13
C TYR A 135 -10.98 -10.07 26.55
N ARG A 136 -11.51 -8.94 27.04
CA ARG A 136 -12.15 -8.86 28.36
C ARG A 136 -13.43 -9.67 28.43
N GLU A 137 -14.23 -9.71 27.37
CA GLU A 137 -15.44 -10.53 27.30
C GLU A 137 -15.12 -12.02 27.32
N GLN A 138 -14.01 -12.46 26.75
CA GLN A 138 -13.56 -13.84 26.76
C GLN A 138 -13.07 -14.27 28.15
N GLU A 139 -12.32 -13.44 28.88
CA GLU A 139 -11.86 -13.74 30.24
C GLU A 139 -13.02 -13.86 31.23
N VAL A 140 -14.12 -13.15 31.01
CA VAL A 140 -15.32 -13.24 31.86
C VAL A 140 -16.16 -14.48 31.57
N GLN A 141 -16.08 -15.05 30.34
CA GLN A 141 -16.79 -16.29 29.99
C GLN A 141 -16.03 -17.56 30.43
N ASP A 142 -14.73 -17.48 30.60
CA ASP A 142 -13.85 -18.58 31.00
C ASP A 142 -13.62 -18.65 32.54
N ALA A 143 -14.19 -17.71 33.32
CA ALA A 143 -14.12 -17.66 34.80
C ALA A 143 -15.43 -18.10 35.45
#